data_8bed88d6614030c7b610f4e3561593a8
#
_entry.id   8bed88d6614030c7b610f4e3561593a8
#
_cell.length_a   1.000
_cell.length_b   1.000
_cell.length_c   1.000
_cell.angle_alpha   90.00
_cell.angle_beta   90.00
_cell.angle_gamma   90.00
#
_symmetry.space_group_name_H-M   'P 1'
#
loop_
_entity.id
_entity.type
_entity.pdbx_description
1 polymer ?
#
loop_
_entity_poly.entity_id
_entity_poly.type
_entity_poly.pdbx_seq_one_letter_code
_entity_poly.pdbx_strand_id
1 'polypeptide(L)'
;MSEKRASQRRGGGSSVALADARDALDVENFEPTGDIEETDNGRQIVISRELPQAPQVVWGYLADAARISRWFGHCHTMDNPAHMTMVSEDIESSYDVTIAESMPPHYLHLDVNDHQGHDLKLRFYLAEENGQTYLEFHHSVEGVEDQLGLIAPKWELILDRLEIALDGGNINDVRLANYSSQIEHYSGAATLR
;
A
#
# COMPACT_ATOMS: atom_id res chain seq x y z
N MET A 1 45.19 33.41 48.21
CA MET A 1 44.00 32.69 48.68
C MET A 1 42.92 32.82 47.57
N SER A 2 42.76 31.83 46.74
CA SER A 2 41.77 31.84 45.67
C SER A 2 41.14 30.47 45.58
N GLU A 3 39.87 30.38 45.95
CA GLU A 3 39.04 29.17 45.80
C GLU A 3 38.54 29.00 44.39
N LYS A 4 38.84 27.86 43.83
CA LYS A 4 38.30 27.40 42.59
C LYS A 4 36.90 26.78 42.80
N ARG A 5 35.84 27.38 42.26
CA ARG A 5 34.55 26.75 42.14
C ARG A 5 34.52 25.84 40.90
N ALA A 6 34.25 24.56 41.11
CA ALA A 6 33.99 23.58 40.08
C ALA A 6 32.58 23.76 39.56
N SER A 7 32.44 23.90 38.22
CA SER A 7 31.17 23.92 37.48
C SER A 7 30.74 22.51 37.21
N GLN A 8 29.62 22.08 37.79
CA GLN A 8 28.93 20.85 37.45
C GLN A 8 28.17 21.01 36.12
N ARG A 9 28.58 20.26 35.12
CA ARG A 9 27.79 20.04 33.90
C ARG A 9 26.72 19.02 34.22
N ARG A 10 25.45 19.43 34.20
CA ARG A 10 24.30 18.53 34.20
C ARG A 10 24.01 18.07 32.77
N GLY A 11 23.88 16.75 32.62
CA GLY A 11 23.59 16.08 31.37
C GLY A 11 22.19 16.40 30.85
N GLY A 12 22.13 16.86 29.64
CA GLY A 12 20.92 16.89 28.82
C GLY A 12 20.87 15.62 27.97
N GLY A 13 20.23 14.58 28.46
CA GLY A 13 20.16 13.30 27.75
C GLY A 13 18.86 12.54 27.99
N SER A 14 17.73 13.22 28.21
CA SER A 14 16.51 12.49 28.54
C SER A 14 15.23 13.02 27.86
N SER A 15 15.34 14.08 27.06
CA SER A 15 14.15 14.74 26.50
C SER A 15 13.79 14.22 25.07
N VAL A 16 14.79 13.81 24.29
CA VAL A 16 14.59 13.37 22.91
C VAL A 16 14.00 11.95 22.87
N ALA A 17 14.50 11.04 23.72
CA ALA A 17 14.01 9.65 23.78
C ALA A 17 12.56 9.53 24.30
N LEU A 18 12.06 10.52 25.05
CA LEU A 18 10.68 10.58 25.54
C LEU A 18 9.70 11.19 24.52
N ALA A 19 10.20 12.03 23.60
CA ALA A 19 9.40 12.55 22.49
C ALA A 19 9.15 11.46 21.44
N ASP A 20 10.20 10.71 21.04
CA ASP A 20 10.09 9.58 20.09
C ASP A 20 9.16 8.46 20.61
N ALA A 21 9.14 8.22 21.94
CA ALA A 21 8.26 7.24 22.56
C ALA A 21 6.79 7.71 22.66
N ARG A 22 6.54 9.03 22.65
CA ARG A 22 5.19 9.59 22.65
C ARG A 22 4.58 9.60 21.26
N ASP A 23 5.37 9.90 20.22
CA ASP A 23 4.94 9.83 18.83
C ASP A 23 4.58 8.40 18.39
N ALA A 24 5.19 7.38 19.00
CA ALA A 24 4.87 5.98 18.78
C ALA A 24 3.54 5.52 19.44
N LEU A 25 2.97 6.33 20.35
CA LEU A 25 1.74 5.99 21.09
C LEU A 25 0.46 6.58 20.46
N ASP A 26 0.58 7.46 19.47
CA ASP A 26 -0.54 8.15 18.81
C ASP A 26 -0.67 7.76 17.33
N VAL A 27 -0.15 6.59 16.90
CA VAL A 27 -0.39 6.10 15.55
C VAL A 27 -1.82 5.59 15.48
N GLU A 28 -2.67 6.26 14.72
CA GLU A 28 -4.01 5.78 14.40
C GLU A 28 -3.88 4.46 13.64
N ASN A 29 -4.50 3.40 14.16
CA ASN A 29 -4.53 2.09 13.52
C ASN A 29 -5.80 1.96 12.68
N PHE A 30 -5.62 1.54 11.43
CA PHE A 30 -6.72 1.30 10.52
C PHE A 30 -7.13 -0.18 10.56
N GLU A 31 -8.43 -0.41 10.57
CA GLU A 31 -8.98 -1.78 10.51
C GLU A 31 -8.76 -2.37 9.11
N PRO A 32 -8.55 -3.70 9.02
CA PRO A 32 -8.45 -4.36 7.73
C PRO A 32 -9.78 -4.30 6.99
N THR A 33 -9.74 -4.05 5.69
CA THR A 33 -10.92 -3.99 4.81
C THR A 33 -10.93 -5.11 3.77
N GLY A 34 -9.84 -5.86 3.66
CA GLY A 34 -9.70 -6.98 2.74
C GLY A 34 -9.85 -8.33 3.42
N ASP A 35 -10.00 -9.33 2.57
CA ASP A 35 -10.10 -10.75 2.93
C ASP A 35 -9.07 -11.59 2.18
N ILE A 36 -8.87 -12.81 2.66
CA ILE A 36 -8.10 -13.85 1.97
C ILE A 36 -9.08 -14.89 1.45
N GLU A 37 -9.11 -15.07 0.14
CA GLU A 37 -9.96 -16.04 -0.52
C GLU A 37 -9.16 -17.25 -1.03
N GLU A 38 -9.75 -18.45 -0.93
CA GLU A 38 -9.26 -19.66 -1.57
C GLU A 38 -9.67 -19.68 -3.04
N THR A 39 -8.76 -20.07 -3.92
CA THR A 39 -9.00 -20.24 -5.34
C THR A 39 -8.51 -21.62 -5.81
N ASP A 40 -8.86 -22.04 -7.03
CA ASP A 40 -8.38 -23.30 -7.60
C ASP A 40 -6.85 -23.37 -7.73
N ASN A 41 -6.19 -22.21 -7.78
CA ASN A 41 -4.74 -22.08 -7.98
C ASN A 41 -3.99 -21.56 -6.74
N GLY A 42 -4.59 -21.62 -5.54
CA GLY A 42 -4.01 -21.11 -4.29
C GLY A 42 -4.89 -20.08 -3.63
N ARG A 43 -4.31 -19.00 -3.13
CA ARG A 43 -5.01 -17.93 -2.42
C ARG A 43 -4.89 -16.61 -3.13
N GLN A 44 -5.81 -15.71 -2.80
CA GLN A 44 -5.74 -14.32 -3.23
C GLN A 44 -6.12 -13.38 -2.09
N ILE A 45 -5.48 -12.21 -2.08
CA ILE A 45 -5.92 -11.06 -1.29
C ILE A 45 -7.00 -10.37 -2.11
N VAL A 46 -8.13 -10.06 -1.49
CA VAL A 46 -9.23 -9.28 -2.09
C VAL A 46 -9.48 -8.06 -1.23
N ILE A 47 -9.40 -6.87 -1.80
CA ILE A 47 -9.67 -5.60 -1.12
C ILE A 47 -10.64 -4.79 -1.96
N SER A 48 -11.72 -4.30 -1.35
CA SER A 48 -12.74 -3.49 -2.02
C SER A 48 -12.72 -2.04 -1.55
N ARG A 49 -13.07 -1.10 -2.45
CA ARG A 49 -13.22 0.33 -2.16
C ARG A 49 -14.46 0.89 -2.87
N GLU A 50 -15.21 1.72 -2.16
CA GLU A 50 -16.27 2.53 -2.74
C GLU A 50 -15.72 3.94 -3.00
N LEU A 51 -15.56 4.28 -4.28
CA LEU A 51 -14.95 5.54 -4.72
C LEU A 51 -16.03 6.47 -5.29
N PRO A 52 -16.13 7.72 -4.81
CA PRO A 52 -17.17 8.64 -5.27
C PRO A 52 -17.00 9.07 -6.73
N GLN A 53 -15.85 8.80 -7.35
CA GLN A 53 -15.56 9.14 -8.75
C GLN A 53 -16.13 8.09 -9.70
N ALA A 54 -16.51 8.52 -10.91
CA ALA A 54 -16.93 7.62 -11.98
C ALA A 54 -15.77 6.70 -12.46
N PRO A 55 -16.06 5.48 -12.97
CA PRO A 55 -15.05 4.51 -13.39
C PRO A 55 -14.00 5.05 -14.36
N GLN A 56 -14.38 5.96 -15.26
CA GLN A 56 -13.46 6.59 -16.22
C GLN A 56 -12.40 7.45 -15.52
N VAL A 57 -12.74 8.09 -14.41
CA VAL A 57 -11.80 8.88 -13.61
C VAL A 57 -10.84 7.97 -12.86
N VAL A 58 -11.36 6.94 -12.19
CA VAL A 58 -10.56 5.92 -11.48
C VAL A 58 -9.63 5.20 -12.43
N TRP A 59 -10.14 4.78 -13.60
CA TRP A 59 -9.34 4.17 -14.66
C TRP A 59 -8.14 5.01 -15.05
N GLY A 60 -8.31 6.32 -15.18
CA GLY A 60 -7.21 7.23 -15.48
C GLY A 60 -6.09 7.16 -14.43
N TYR A 61 -6.41 6.90 -13.15
CA TYR A 61 -5.40 6.72 -12.11
C TYR A 61 -4.72 5.34 -12.14
N LEU A 62 -5.34 4.35 -12.75
CA LEU A 62 -4.77 2.99 -12.89
C LEU A 62 -3.97 2.81 -14.17
N ALA A 63 -4.21 3.62 -15.21
CA ALA A 63 -3.69 3.39 -16.56
C ALA A 63 -2.80 4.52 -17.12
N ASP A 64 -2.72 5.67 -16.46
CA ASP A 64 -1.90 6.80 -16.88
C ASP A 64 -0.68 6.97 -15.96
N ALA A 65 0.54 6.91 -16.53
CA ALA A 65 1.79 6.93 -15.78
C ALA A 65 1.94 8.18 -14.87
N ALA A 66 1.50 9.36 -15.34
CA ALA A 66 1.59 10.58 -14.56
C ALA A 66 0.62 10.59 -13.38
N ARG A 67 -0.54 9.92 -13.52
CA ARG A 67 -1.52 9.78 -12.45
C ARG A 67 -1.15 8.66 -11.48
N ILE A 68 -0.63 7.53 -11.96
CA ILE A 68 -0.07 6.46 -11.11
C ILE A 68 1.01 7.02 -10.19
N SER A 69 1.85 7.92 -10.71
CA SER A 69 2.91 8.55 -9.92
C SER A 69 2.40 9.44 -8.77
N ARG A 70 1.09 9.71 -8.69
CA ARG A 70 0.50 10.48 -7.60
C ARG A 70 0.15 9.65 -6.35
N TRP A 71 0.06 8.32 -6.49
CA TRP A 71 -0.38 7.46 -5.40
C TRP A 71 0.48 6.22 -5.19
N PHE A 72 0.93 5.60 -6.27
CA PHE A 72 1.73 4.38 -6.19
C PHE A 72 3.22 4.69 -6.02
N GLY A 73 3.76 5.64 -6.79
CA GLY A 73 5.18 5.96 -6.86
C GLY A 73 5.61 6.29 -8.29
N HIS A 74 6.91 6.31 -8.55
CA HIS A 74 7.40 6.68 -9.88
C HIS A 74 7.05 5.61 -10.92
N CYS A 75 6.28 6.01 -11.94
CA CYS A 75 5.99 5.22 -13.12
C CYS A 75 6.65 5.89 -14.33
N HIS A 76 7.58 5.19 -14.97
CA HIS A 76 8.32 5.76 -16.10
C HIS A 76 7.55 5.68 -17.41
N THR A 77 6.78 4.62 -17.61
CA THR A 77 5.99 4.39 -18.82
C THR A 77 4.89 3.37 -18.57
N MET A 78 3.80 3.47 -19.32
CA MET A 78 2.78 2.43 -19.43
C MET A 78 2.86 1.65 -20.74
N ASP A 79 3.93 1.86 -21.52
CA ASP A 79 4.26 0.96 -22.63
C ASP A 79 4.69 -0.39 -22.08
N ASN A 80 4.42 -1.44 -22.80
CA ASN A 80 4.63 -2.81 -22.33
C ASN A 80 6.04 -3.33 -22.68
N PRO A 81 6.92 -3.71 -21.70
CA PRO A 81 6.72 -3.62 -20.27
C PRO A 81 6.89 -2.19 -19.70
N ALA A 82 6.09 -1.84 -18.72
CA ALA A 82 6.27 -0.63 -17.93
C ALA A 82 7.20 -0.90 -16.76
N HIS A 83 8.03 0.07 -16.40
CA HIS A 83 8.83 0.01 -15.18
C HIS A 83 8.24 0.94 -14.13
N MET A 84 7.90 0.39 -12.97
CA MET A 84 7.35 1.13 -11.84
C MET A 84 8.24 0.98 -10.61
N THR A 85 8.53 2.10 -9.96
CA THR A 85 9.25 2.12 -8.69
C THR A 85 8.36 2.77 -7.65
N MET A 86 8.02 2.01 -6.60
CA MET A 86 7.39 2.56 -5.42
C MET A 86 8.46 3.05 -4.47
N VAL A 87 8.41 4.34 -4.15
CA VAL A 87 9.27 4.95 -3.14
C VAL A 87 8.39 5.67 -2.13
N SER A 88 8.42 5.21 -0.89
CA SER A 88 7.87 5.91 0.26
C SER A 88 8.85 5.78 1.41
N GLU A 89 8.64 6.53 2.50
CA GLU A 89 9.50 6.41 3.70
C GLU A 89 9.55 4.96 4.23
N ASP A 90 8.48 4.20 4.01
CA ASP A 90 8.29 2.86 4.57
C ASP A 90 8.51 1.73 3.53
N ILE A 91 8.48 2.05 2.23
CA ILE A 91 8.51 1.06 1.16
C ILE A 91 9.39 1.58 0.02
N GLU A 92 10.45 0.83 -0.29
CA GLU A 92 11.22 1.00 -1.52
C GLU A 92 11.19 -0.33 -2.28
N SER A 93 10.52 -0.33 -3.43
CA SER A 93 10.38 -1.52 -4.26
C SER A 93 10.33 -1.11 -5.73
N SER A 94 10.90 -1.94 -6.59
CA SER A 94 10.92 -1.74 -8.03
C SER A 94 10.28 -2.93 -8.72
N TYR A 95 9.45 -2.64 -9.72
CA TYR A 95 8.63 -3.65 -10.41
C TYR A 95 8.72 -3.46 -11.91
N ASP A 96 8.81 -4.57 -12.64
CA ASP A 96 8.50 -4.60 -14.07
C ASP A 96 7.06 -5.06 -14.23
N VAL A 97 6.27 -4.27 -14.92
CA VAL A 97 4.83 -4.48 -15.06
C VAL A 97 4.47 -4.68 -16.51
N THR A 98 3.74 -5.74 -16.77
CA THR A 98 3.18 -6.07 -18.08
C THR A 98 1.66 -6.06 -18.01
N ILE A 99 1.01 -5.34 -18.93
CA ILE A 99 -0.44 -5.39 -19.06
C ILE A 99 -0.81 -6.71 -19.74
N ALA A 100 -1.35 -7.64 -18.97
CA ALA A 100 -1.80 -8.94 -19.46
C ALA A 100 -3.16 -8.82 -20.15
N GLU A 101 -4.10 -8.05 -19.58
CA GLU A 101 -5.41 -7.80 -20.13
C GLU A 101 -5.93 -6.43 -19.72
N SER A 102 -6.66 -5.75 -20.61
CA SER A 102 -7.22 -4.44 -20.35
C SER A 102 -8.56 -4.26 -21.06
N MET A 103 -9.61 -3.95 -20.31
CA MET A 103 -10.95 -3.62 -20.79
C MET A 103 -11.43 -2.31 -20.15
N PRO A 104 -10.99 -1.16 -20.68
CA PRO A 104 -11.35 0.14 -20.11
C PRO A 104 -12.86 0.42 -20.11
N PRO A 105 -13.42 1.01 -19.06
CA PRO A 105 -12.80 1.36 -17.77
C PRO A 105 -13.04 0.30 -16.69
N HIS A 106 -13.28 -0.97 -17.03
CA HIS A 106 -13.90 -1.97 -16.14
C HIS A 106 -12.92 -3.00 -15.59
N TYR A 107 -11.84 -3.31 -16.31
CA TYR A 107 -10.95 -4.40 -15.92
C TYR A 107 -9.51 -4.14 -16.36
N LEU A 108 -8.57 -4.35 -15.44
CA LEU A 108 -7.13 -4.31 -15.69
C LEU A 108 -6.45 -5.50 -15.00
N HIS A 109 -5.71 -6.28 -15.77
CA HIS A 109 -4.85 -7.35 -15.27
C HIS A 109 -3.39 -7.03 -15.57
N LEU A 110 -2.58 -7.03 -14.53
CA LEU A 110 -1.15 -6.78 -14.58
C LEU A 110 -0.40 -8.02 -14.12
N ASP A 111 0.58 -8.45 -14.93
CA ASP A 111 1.64 -9.34 -14.51
C ASP A 111 2.81 -8.48 -14.03
N VAL A 112 3.30 -8.73 -12.81
CA VAL A 112 4.28 -7.89 -12.12
C VAL A 112 5.43 -8.75 -11.64
N ASN A 113 6.66 -8.38 -12.02
CA ASN A 113 7.87 -8.99 -11.51
C ASN A 113 8.56 -8.06 -10.50
N ASP A 114 8.83 -8.55 -9.29
CA ASP A 114 9.40 -7.78 -8.18
C ASP A 114 10.94 -7.80 -8.14
N HIS A 115 11.60 -8.35 -9.16
CA HIS A 115 13.04 -8.57 -9.23
C HIS A 115 13.64 -9.44 -8.11
N GLN A 116 12.80 -10.00 -7.24
CA GLN A 116 13.20 -10.94 -6.19
C GLN A 116 12.84 -12.39 -6.56
N GLY A 117 12.20 -12.57 -7.71
CA GLY A 117 11.81 -13.86 -8.27
C GLY A 117 10.34 -14.22 -8.05
N HIS A 118 9.52 -13.24 -7.64
CA HIS A 118 8.09 -13.42 -7.54
C HIS A 118 7.38 -12.80 -8.75
N ASP A 119 6.53 -13.60 -9.37
CA ASP A 119 5.62 -13.16 -10.42
C ASP A 119 4.23 -12.96 -9.80
N LEU A 120 3.83 -11.71 -9.66
CA LEU A 120 2.57 -11.32 -9.03
C LEU A 120 1.51 -11.10 -10.11
N LYS A 121 0.27 -11.48 -9.83
CA LYS A 121 -0.88 -11.18 -10.69
C LYS A 121 -1.82 -10.26 -9.96
N LEU A 122 -1.95 -9.04 -10.48
CA LEU A 122 -2.79 -8.00 -9.92
C LEU A 122 -3.98 -7.76 -10.85
N ARG A 123 -5.19 -7.75 -10.30
CA ARG A 123 -6.41 -7.49 -11.06
C ARG A 123 -7.21 -6.41 -10.39
N PHE A 124 -7.73 -5.49 -11.20
CA PHE A 124 -8.60 -4.41 -10.78
C PHE A 124 -9.91 -4.54 -11.55
N TYR A 125 -11.00 -4.66 -10.82
CA TYR A 125 -12.36 -4.70 -11.35
C TYR A 125 -13.07 -3.41 -10.94
N LEU A 126 -13.68 -2.72 -11.90
CA LEU A 126 -14.41 -1.48 -11.66
C LEU A 126 -15.84 -1.64 -12.13
N ALA A 127 -16.78 -1.60 -11.21
CA ALA A 127 -18.21 -1.54 -11.48
C ALA A 127 -18.73 -0.14 -11.21
N GLU A 128 -19.76 0.28 -11.96
CA GLU A 128 -20.45 1.54 -11.71
C GLU A 128 -21.77 1.29 -10.98
N GLU A 129 -21.95 2.01 -9.90
CA GLU A 129 -23.24 2.07 -9.22
C GLU A 129 -23.55 3.51 -8.82
N ASN A 130 -24.67 4.05 -9.33
CA ASN A 130 -25.15 5.42 -9.03
C ASN A 130 -24.12 6.54 -9.31
N GLY A 131 -23.26 6.38 -10.31
CA GLY A 131 -22.24 7.35 -10.69
C GLY A 131 -20.94 7.26 -9.86
N GLN A 132 -20.86 6.29 -8.96
CA GLN A 132 -19.70 5.96 -8.16
C GLN A 132 -19.02 4.69 -8.68
N THR A 133 -17.78 4.46 -8.30
CA THR A 133 -17.04 3.24 -8.63
C THR A 133 -16.95 2.32 -7.44
N TYR A 134 -17.36 1.07 -7.63
CA TYR A 134 -16.99 -0.03 -6.78
C TYR A 134 -15.73 -0.67 -7.37
N LEU A 135 -14.60 -0.49 -6.68
CA LEU A 135 -13.32 -1.07 -7.04
C LEU A 135 -13.09 -2.34 -6.23
N GLU A 136 -12.76 -3.43 -6.92
CA GLU A 136 -12.29 -4.66 -6.29
C GLU A 136 -10.88 -4.98 -6.81
N PHE A 137 -9.94 -5.09 -5.89
CA PHE A 137 -8.55 -5.42 -6.17
C PHE A 137 -8.24 -6.85 -5.73
N HIS A 138 -7.59 -7.62 -6.61
CA HIS A 138 -7.14 -8.97 -6.33
C HIS A 138 -5.64 -9.11 -6.54
N HIS A 139 -4.96 -9.72 -5.57
CA HIS A 139 -3.57 -10.14 -5.67
C HIS A 139 -3.47 -11.64 -5.44
N SER A 140 -3.09 -12.41 -6.46
CA SER A 140 -2.83 -13.85 -6.33
C SER A 140 -1.51 -14.08 -5.60
N VAL A 141 -1.51 -14.89 -4.53
CA VAL A 141 -0.38 -15.06 -3.59
C VAL A 141 0.21 -16.48 -3.65
N GLU A 142 0.41 -17.00 -4.84
CA GLU A 142 1.00 -18.31 -5.04
C GLU A 142 2.47 -18.32 -4.56
N GLY A 143 2.80 -19.25 -3.65
CA GLY A 143 4.16 -19.44 -3.14
C GLY A 143 4.64 -18.47 -2.07
N VAL A 144 3.78 -17.54 -1.61
CA VAL A 144 4.08 -16.54 -0.58
C VAL A 144 3.00 -16.46 0.51
N GLU A 145 2.26 -17.55 0.71
CA GLU A 145 1.10 -17.61 1.60
C GLU A 145 1.47 -17.33 3.08
N ASP A 146 2.69 -17.63 3.48
CA ASP A 146 3.24 -17.32 4.80
C ASP A 146 3.57 -15.83 5.01
N GLN A 147 3.55 -15.03 3.94
CA GLN A 147 3.86 -13.61 3.96
C GLN A 147 2.62 -12.71 3.90
N LEU A 148 1.39 -13.28 3.92
CA LEU A 148 0.14 -12.52 3.80
C LEU A 148 0.03 -11.38 4.80
N GLY A 149 0.46 -11.59 6.06
CA GLY A 149 0.49 -10.55 7.08
C GLY A 149 1.44 -9.39 6.77
N LEU A 150 2.38 -9.54 5.85
CA LEU A 150 3.29 -8.47 5.42
C LEU A 150 2.85 -7.85 4.08
N ILE A 151 2.17 -8.61 3.25
CA ILE A 151 1.78 -8.20 1.89
C ILE A 151 0.46 -7.43 1.93
N ALA A 152 -0.57 -7.96 2.58
CA ALA A 152 -1.91 -7.37 2.54
C ALA A 152 -1.97 -5.96 3.16
N PRO A 153 -1.34 -5.66 4.32
CA PRO A 153 -1.31 -4.30 4.86
C PRO A 153 -0.66 -3.26 3.94
N LYS A 154 0.29 -3.68 3.09
CA LYS A 154 0.89 -2.78 2.09
C LYS A 154 -0.10 -2.45 0.97
N TRP A 155 -0.95 -3.41 0.56
CA TRP A 155 -1.98 -3.16 -0.43
C TRP A 155 -3.10 -2.29 0.12
N GLU A 156 -3.48 -2.45 1.39
CA GLU A 156 -4.40 -1.54 2.07
C GLU A 156 -3.87 -0.09 2.01
N LEU A 157 -2.62 0.12 2.42
CA LEU A 157 -1.96 1.43 2.32
C LEU A 157 -1.96 1.99 0.89
N ILE A 158 -1.65 1.14 -0.11
CA ILE A 158 -1.57 1.56 -1.51
C ILE A 158 -2.94 1.98 -2.04
N LEU A 159 -4.00 1.25 -1.70
CA LEU A 159 -5.36 1.56 -2.14
C LEU A 159 -5.92 2.79 -1.43
N ASP A 160 -5.60 3.01 -0.14
CA ASP A 160 -5.96 4.23 0.55
C ASP A 160 -5.24 5.46 -0.03
N ARG A 161 -4.00 5.31 -0.48
CA ARG A 161 -3.29 6.36 -1.24
C ARG A 161 -3.95 6.66 -2.58
N LEU A 162 -4.48 5.64 -3.27
CA LEU A 162 -5.27 5.86 -4.49
C LEU A 162 -6.51 6.71 -4.19
N GLU A 163 -7.26 6.37 -3.14
CA GLU A 163 -8.44 7.11 -2.70
C GLU A 163 -8.10 8.56 -2.37
N ILE A 164 -7.08 8.79 -1.55
CA ILE A 164 -6.57 10.12 -1.19
C ILE A 164 -6.17 10.92 -2.43
N ALA A 165 -5.47 10.30 -3.38
CA ALA A 165 -5.04 10.96 -4.60
C ALA A 165 -6.20 11.31 -5.54
N LEU A 166 -7.25 10.48 -5.59
CA LEU A 166 -8.49 10.74 -6.32
C LEU A 166 -9.21 11.98 -5.77
N ASP A 167 -9.18 12.17 -4.46
CA ASP A 167 -9.74 13.34 -3.77
C ASP A 167 -8.81 14.56 -3.78
N GLY A 168 -7.60 14.43 -4.33
CA GLY A 168 -6.61 15.51 -4.39
C GLY A 168 -5.92 15.79 -3.06
N GLY A 169 -5.98 14.84 -2.12
CA GLY A 169 -5.33 14.90 -0.80
C GLY A 169 -3.82 14.60 -0.86
N ASN A 170 -3.20 14.55 0.32
CA ASN A 170 -1.78 14.25 0.48
C ASN A 170 -1.59 12.79 0.88
N ILE A 171 -1.01 11.98 0.01
CA ILE A 171 -0.78 10.54 0.23
C ILE A 171 0.14 10.22 1.41
N ASN A 172 0.90 11.20 1.91
CA ASN A 172 1.75 11.03 3.09
C ASN A 172 0.98 11.13 4.41
N ASP A 173 -0.32 11.42 4.36
CA ASP A 173 -1.19 11.43 5.54
C ASP A 173 -1.42 10.01 6.06
N VAL A 174 -1.19 8.97 5.22
CA VAL A 174 -1.22 7.56 5.60
C VAL A 174 0.17 6.92 5.47
N ARG A 175 0.56 6.11 6.46
CA ARG A 175 1.86 5.45 6.56
C ARG A 175 1.69 3.98 6.88
N LEU A 176 2.67 3.15 6.55
CA LEU A 176 2.61 1.71 6.82
C LEU A 176 2.39 1.39 8.32
N ALA A 177 2.87 2.26 9.21
CA ALA A 177 2.65 2.11 10.66
C ALA A 177 1.16 2.12 11.05
N ASN A 178 0.27 2.80 10.28
CA ASN A 178 -1.17 2.81 10.51
C ASN A 178 -1.84 1.44 10.30
N TYR A 179 -1.16 0.53 9.58
CA TYR A 179 -1.67 -0.79 9.20
C TYR A 179 -1.03 -1.93 10.00
N SER A 180 -0.24 -1.62 11.04
CA SER A 180 0.49 -2.62 11.81
C SER A 180 -0.42 -3.60 12.57
N SER A 181 -1.60 -3.17 13.01
CA SER A 181 -2.63 -4.02 13.64
C SER A 181 -3.19 -5.09 12.70
N GLN A 182 -3.13 -4.86 11.39
CA GLN A 182 -3.67 -5.77 10.37
C GLN A 182 -2.80 -7.01 10.14
N ILE A 183 -1.52 -6.98 10.57
CA ILE A 183 -0.58 -8.10 10.39
C ILE A 183 -1.15 -9.39 11.00
N GLU A 184 -1.70 -9.32 12.21
CA GLU A 184 -2.29 -10.48 12.90
C GLU A 184 -3.53 -11.01 12.16
N HIS A 185 -4.40 -10.12 11.67
CA HIS A 185 -5.60 -10.45 10.91
C HIS A 185 -5.24 -11.30 9.68
N TYR A 186 -4.38 -10.80 8.80
CA TYR A 186 -4.01 -11.47 7.56
C TYR A 186 -3.12 -12.71 7.78
N SER A 187 -2.28 -12.72 8.83
CA SER A 187 -1.52 -13.92 9.20
C SER A 187 -2.41 -15.01 9.76
N GLY A 188 -3.46 -14.65 10.53
CA GLY A 188 -4.45 -15.59 11.06
C GLY A 188 -5.29 -16.22 9.95
N ALA A 189 -5.71 -15.45 8.97
CA ALA A 189 -6.44 -15.93 7.80
C ALA A 189 -5.64 -16.96 6.97
N ALA A 190 -4.31 -16.87 6.98
CA ALA A 190 -3.42 -17.85 6.34
C ALA A 190 -3.43 -19.23 7.04
N THR A 191 -3.80 -19.30 8.30
CA THR A 191 -3.66 -20.51 9.15
C THR A 191 -4.95 -21.33 9.25
N LEU A 192 -6.11 -20.75 8.88
CA LEU A 192 -7.39 -21.46 8.88
C LEU A 192 -7.44 -22.43 7.70
N ARG A 193 -7.17 -23.70 7.97
CA ARG A 193 -7.31 -24.87 7.07
C ARG A 193 -8.58 -25.63 7.38
#